data_e53ceb1c84ba311ac8b91c8b9217e2f0
#
_entry.id   e53ceb1c84ba311ac8b91c8b9217e2f0
#
_cell.length_a   1.000
_cell.length_b   1.000
_cell.length_c   1.000
_cell.angle_alpha   90.00
_cell.angle_beta   90.00
_cell.angle_gamma   90.00
#
_symmetry.space_group_name_H-M   'P 1'
#
loop_
_entity.id
_entity.type
_entity.pdbx_description
1 polymer ?
#
loop_
_entity_poly.entity_id
_entity_poly.type
_entity_poly.pdbx_seq_one_letter_code
_entity_poly.pdbx_strand_id
1 'polypeptide(L)'
;MKKIRLDTAELEYNIFQSINKEYRTGDNQTENNIVLIHGGIIANANIPLVTFSDILTKNYNILHYHRRGYGKSINKKNDHISILQHVEDCREIMDFLNIKRAHIVGHSIGGTIALQLASIYPDCVKSLILLEPAITGYNEFTNEGVIREFQPIIQMYDKGQRKEAIDIFMKAAIGTNYKELIANILPPNSFELAVVDAKTFFHEEITSMKSWTFTKTQAKDSVHVPVLHIRGIQKTRKISEEREELLRYWLPQTVTRSISNAPHMLQISNTKEVVYLIKLFFQEDNTL
;
A
#
# COMPACT_ATOMS: atom_id res chain seq x y z
N MET A 1 15.26 11.36 -1.66
CA MET A 1 13.95 11.48 -2.37
C MET A 1 13.79 12.88 -2.91
N LYS A 2 13.11 13.04 -4.04
CA LYS A 2 12.66 14.34 -4.57
C LYS A 2 11.43 14.80 -3.81
N LYS A 3 11.05 16.09 -3.97
CA LYS A 3 9.83 16.65 -3.37
C LYS A 3 8.94 17.25 -4.44
N ILE A 4 7.65 17.11 -4.25
CA ILE A 4 6.61 17.76 -5.04
C ILE A 4 5.71 18.58 -4.12
N ARG A 5 5.33 19.78 -4.56
CA ARG A 5 4.33 20.60 -3.90
C ARG A 5 3.00 20.45 -4.60
N LEU A 6 2.06 19.88 -3.89
CA LEU A 6 0.64 19.84 -4.24
C LEU A 6 -0.10 20.98 -3.56
N ASP A 7 -1.35 21.17 -3.89
CA ASP A 7 -2.17 22.26 -3.31
C ASP A 7 -2.26 22.15 -1.78
N THR A 8 -2.47 20.93 -1.28
CA THR A 8 -2.73 20.67 0.15
C THR A 8 -1.63 19.87 0.86
N ALA A 9 -0.60 19.43 0.13
CA ALA A 9 0.50 18.63 0.68
C ALA A 9 1.85 18.99 0.03
N GLU A 10 2.93 18.54 0.66
CA GLU A 10 4.24 18.38 0.03
C GLU A 10 4.65 16.92 0.20
N LEU A 11 4.93 16.21 -0.89
CA LEU A 11 5.24 14.80 -0.84
C LEU A 11 6.67 14.51 -1.25
N GLU A 12 7.31 13.56 -0.55
CA GLU A 12 8.57 12.97 -0.98
C GLU A 12 8.33 11.81 -1.93
N TYR A 13 9.13 11.71 -2.99
CA TYR A 13 9.01 10.61 -3.96
C TYR A 13 10.35 10.21 -4.58
N ASN A 14 10.40 9.01 -5.11
CA ASN A 14 11.43 8.49 -6.01
C ASN A 14 10.78 7.88 -7.25
N ILE A 15 11.46 7.99 -8.39
CA ILE A 15 11.16 7.22 -9.59
C ILE A 15 12.35 6.31 -9.87
N PHE A 16 12.10 5.01 -9.88
CA PHE A 16 13.03 3.99 -10.33
C PHE A 16 12.76 3.77 -11.82
N GLN A 17 13.69 4.25 -12.65
CA GLN A 17 13.57 4.17 -14.11
C GLN A 17 13.70 2.72 -14.57
N SER A 18 12.94 2.34 -15.60
CA SER A 18 13.11 1.04 -16.26
C SER A 18 14.55 0.82 -16.74
N ILE A 19 15.06 -0.38 -16.53
CA ILE A 19 16.37 -0.80 -17.07
C ILE A 19 16.30 -0.82 -18.61
N ASN A 20 15.18 -1.29 -19.17
CA ASN A 20 14.94 -1.21 -20.60
C ASN A 20 14.65 0.23 -21.01
N LYS A 21 15.54 0.80 -21.84
CA LYS A 21 15.47 2.20 -22.25
C LYS A 21 14.21 2.55 -23.05
N GLU A 22 13.59 1.58 -23.75
CA GLU A 22 12.35 1.76 -24.49
C GLU A 22 11.16 2.13 -23.59
N TYR A 23 11.22 1.76 -22.29
CA TYR A 23 10.17 2.00 -21.31
C TYR A 23 10.49 3.16 -20.35
N ARG A 24 11.60 3.87 -20.54
CA ARG A 24 11.92 5.04 -19.73
C ARG A 24 10.99 6.20 -20.06
N THR A 25 10.62 6.96 -19.03
CA THR A 25 9.87 8.18 -19.21
C THR A 25 10.68 9.18 -20.06
N GLY A 26 10.18 9.49 -21.21
CA GLY A 26 10.66 10.42 -22.23
C GLY A 26 9.50 10.73 -23.15
N ASP A 27 9.71 11.35 -24.30
CA ASP A 27 8.66 11.84 -25.21
C ASP A 27 7.63 10.82 -25.71
N ASN A 28 7.88 9.52 -25.50
CA ASN A 28 6.90 8.46 -25.71
C ASN A 28 6.27 8.09 -24.36
N GLN A 29 4.99 8.41 -24.18
CA GLN A 29 4.14 8.07 -23.04
C GLN A 29 4.04 6.53 -22.91
N THR A 30 5.03 5.90 -22.29
CA THR A 30 4.96 4.46 -22.05
C THR A 30 3.98 4.17 -20.93
N GLU A 31 2.98 3.34 -21.18
CA GLU A 31 2.01 2.87 -20.17
C GLU A 31 2.64 1.90 -19.15
N ASN A 32 3.96 1.74 -19.17
CA ASN A 32 4.68 0.80 -18.32
C ASN A 32 5.11 1.45 -17.00
N ASN A 33 4.12 1.85 -16.22
CA ASN A 33 4.33 2.44 -14.90
C ASN A 33 3.70 1.59 -13.80
N ILE A 34 4.38 1.54 -12.66
CA ILE A 34 3.86 1.00 -11.40
C ILE A 34 3.87 2.13 -10.37
N VAL A 35 2.79 2.28 -9.62
CA VAL A 35 2.71 3.18 -8.47
C VAL A 35 2.60 2.35 -7.20
N LEU A 36 3.49 2.57 -6.24
CA LEU A 36 3.53 1.88 -4.96
C LEU A 36 2.91 2.75 -3.87
N ILE A 37 1.80 2.30 -3.29
CA ILE A 37 1.11 2.95 -2.18
C ILE A 37 1.37 2.13 -0.92
N HIS A 38 2.18 2.68 0.01
CA HIS A 38 2.57 1.99 1.24
C HIS A 38 1.42 1.91 2.25
N GLY A 39 1.53 0.97 3.18
CA GLY A 39 0.63 0.80 4.31
C GLY A 39 0.84 1.82 5.44
N GLY A 40 0.22 1.60 6.59
CA GLY A 40 0.47 2.38 7.80
C GLY A 40 1.87 2.12 8.37
N ILE A 41 2.35 3.05 9.18
CA ILE A 41 3.57 3.00 10.01
C ILE A 41 4.88 3.02 9.21
N ILE A 42 5.11 2.13 8.25
CA ILE A 42 6.40 2.05 7.51
C ILE A 42 6.25 2.62 6.10
N ALA A 43 6.67 3.86 5.90
CA ALA A 43 6.64 4.52 4.59
C ALA A 43 7.50 3.79 3.53
N ASN A 44 8.60 3.18 3.95
CA ASN A 44 9.53 2.46 3.08
C ASN A 44 9.17 0.98 2.85
N ALA A 45 8.02 0.49 3.33
CA ALA A 45 7.67 -0.93 3.30
C ALA A 45 7.68 -1.56 1.90
N ASN A 46 7.43 -0.77 0.86
CA ASN A 46 7.38 -1.25 -0.52
C ASN A 46 8.73 -1.14 -1.26
N ILE A 47 9.76 -0.55 -0.66
CA ILE A 47 11.10 -0.43 -1.29
C ILE A 47 11.70 -1.80 -1.66
N PRO A 48 11.55 -2.86 -0.86
CA PRO A 48 12.07 -4.18 -1.24
C PRO A 48 11.55 -4.70 -2.58
N LEU A 49 10.31 -4.36 -2.98
CA LEU A 49 9.74 -4.75 -4.27
C LEU A 49 10.56 -4.20 -5.46
N VAL A 50 11.32 -3.14 -5.23
CA VAL A 50 12.12 -2.46 -6.26
C VAL A 50 13.59 -2.82 -6.15
N THR A 51 14.13 -2.93 -4.92
CA THR A 51 15.58 -3.05 -4.68
C THR A 51 16.05 -4.48 -4.56
N PHE A 52 15.15 -5.41 -4.25
CA PHE A 52 15.54 -6.81 -4.03
C PHE A 52 15.78 -7.61 -5.31
N SER A 53 15.21 -7.17 -6.42
CA SER A 53 15.44 -7.74 -7.75
C SER A 53 15.08 -6.72 -8.82
N ASP A 54 15.69 -6.85 -9.98
CA ASP A 54 15.39 -6.04 -11.17
C ASP A 54 14.17 -6.54 -11.97
N ILE A 55 13.44 -7.53 -11.44
CA ILE A 55 12.30 -8.15 -12.15
C ILE A 55 11.26 -7.11 -12.56
N LEU A 56 10.86 -6.23 -11.64
CA LEU A 56 9.89 -5.19 -11.96
C LEU A 56 10.54 -4.01 -12.68
N THR A 57 11.72 -3.57 -12.25
CA THR A 57 12.44 -2.45 -12.87
C THR A 57 12.96 -2.75 -14.27
N LYS A 58 12.98 -4.03 -14.68
CA LYS A 58 13.40 -4.39 -16.05
C LYS A 58 12.53 -3.71 -17.09
N ASN A 59 11.21 -3.70 -16.89
CA ASN A 59 10.25 -3.24 -17.91
C ASN A 59 9.32 -2.10 -17.41
N TYR A 60 9.39 -1.72 -16.13
CA TYR A 60 8.48 -0.73 -15.56
C TYR A 60 9.26 0.43 -14.93
N ASN A 61 8.74 1.64 -15.10
CA ASN A 61 9.08 2.76 -14.23
C ASN A 61 8.25 2.66 -12.95
N ILE A 62 8.88 2.81 -11.80
CA ILE A 62 8.21 2.60 -10.53
C ILE A 62 8.23 3.88 -9.71
N LEU A 63 7.04 4.45 -9.46
CA LEU A 63 6.85 5.54 -8.54
C LEU A 63 6.68 4.98 -7.12
N HIS A 64 7.55 5.38 -6.22
CA HIS A 64 7.40 5.23 -4.78
C HIS A 64 7.35 6.61 -4.13
N TYR A 65 6.35 6.86 -3.30
CA TYR A 65 6.22 8.13 -2.59
C TYR A 65 5.81 7.88 -1.13
N HIS A 66 6.21 8.79 -0.25
CA HIS A 66 5.70 8.82 1.10
C HIS A 66 4.37 9.59 1.11
N ARG A 67 3.31 8.94 1.60
CA ARG A 67 2.00 9.58 1.73
C ARG A 67 2.07 10.76 2.70
N ARG A 68 1.13 11.70 2.64
CA ARG A 68 1.09 12.84 3.58
C ARG A 68 1.14 12.35 5.04
N GLY A 69 1.91 13.05 5.87
CA GLY A 69 2.14 12.70 7.26
C GLY A 69 3.19 11.60 7.49
N TYR A 70 3.86 11.13 6.44
CA TYR A 70 4.93 10.13 6.52
C TYR A 70 6.27 10.69 6.01
N GLY A 71 7.36 10.28 6.69
CA GLY A 71 8.69 10.76 6.33
C GLY A 71 8.80 12.28 6.44
N LYS A 72 9.22 12.91 5.35
CA LYS A 72 9.21 14.37 5.23
C LYS A 72 8.05 14.90 4.37
N SER A 73 7.07 14.07 4.08
CA SER A 73 5.82 14.49 3.44
C SER A 73 4.93 15.22 4.44
N ILE A 74 4.47 16.41 4.07
CA ILE A 74 3.79 17.33 4.96
C ILE A 74 2.34 17.49 4.53
N ASN A 75 1.40 17.40 5.49
CA ASN A 75 0.05 17.92 5.34
C ASN A 75 0.09 19.45 5.59
N LYS A 76 -0.22 20.25 4.57
CA LYS A 76 -0.21 21.72 4.69
C LYS A 76 -1.47 22.28 5.34
N LYS A 77 -2.56 21.53 5.27
CA LYS A 77 -3.80 21.85 5.98
C LYS A 77 -3.81 21.08 7.28
N ASN A 78 -4.17 21.74 8.37
CA ASN A 78 -4.37 21.08 9.67
C ASN A 78 -5.67 20.26 9.72
N ASP A 79 -6.15 19.81 8.56
CA ASP A 79 -7.34 19.01 8.43
C ASP A 79 -7.02 17.52 8.67
N HIS A 80 -8.01 16.79 9.13
CA HIS A 80 -7.93 15.35 9.31
C HIS A 80 -7.64 14.63 7.99
N ILE A 81 -6.65 13.73 8.00
CA ILE A 81 -6.23 13.01 6.79
C ILE A 81 -7.23 11.89 6.45
N SER A 82 -7.93 12.02 5.34
CA SER A 82 -8.90 11.03 4.87
C SER A 82 -8.36 10.10 3.78
N ILE A 83 -9.04 8.97 3.57
CA ILE A 83 -8.74 8.08 2.42
C ILE A 83 -8.85 8.85 1.10
N LEU A 84 -9.84 9.73 0.96
CA LEU A 84 -10.01 10.54 -0.25
C LEU A 84 -8.84 11.50 -0.48
N GLN A 85 -8.31 12.13 0.56
CA GLN A 85 -7.13 12.99 0.41
C GLN A 85 -5.90 12.21 -0.06
N HIS A 86 -5.72 10.97 0.40
CA HIS A 86 -4.64 10.12 -0.11
C HIS A 86 -4.87 9.72 -1.58
N VAL A 87 -6.12 9.54 -2.00
CA VAL A 87 -6.48 9.29 -3.40
C VAL A 87 -6.14 10.50 -4.27
N GLU A 88 -6.55 11.70 -3.86
CA GLU A 88 -6.22 12.95 -4.57
C GLU A 88 -4.71 13.16 -4.67
N ASP A 89 -3.95 12.95 -3.58
CA ASP A 89 -2.50 13.02 -3.60
C ASP A 89 -1.88 12.06 -4.62
N CYS A 90 -2.39 10.82 -4.68
CA CYS A 90 -1.90 9.84 -5.64
C CYS A 90 -2.20 10.28 -7.08
N ARG A 91 -3.39 10.83 -7.32
CA ARG A 91 -3.77 11.35 -8.63
C ARG A 91 -2.92 12.55 -9.02
N GLU A 92 -2.77 13.55 -8.14
CA GLU A 92 -2.00 14.75 -8.39
C GLU A 92 -0.51 14.45 -8.67
N ILE A 93 0.12 13.54 -7.90
CA ILE A 93 1.52 13.17 -8.16
C ILE A 93 1.68 12.41 -9.49
N MET A 94 0.73 11.57 -9.87
CA MET A 94 0.71 10.91 -11.17
C MET A 94 0.61 11.94 -12.30
N ASP A 95 -0.29 12.93 -12.17
CA ASP A 95 -0.46 14.00 -13.17
C ASP A 95 0.79 14.86 -13.31
N PHE A 96 1.38 15.27 -12.20
CA PHE A 96 2.63 16.03 -12.20
C PHE A 96 3.77 15.31 -12.92
N LEU A 97 3.84 13.99 -12.74
CA LEU A 97 4.85 13.15 -13.36
C LEU A 97 4.47 12.66 -14.77
N ASN A 98 3.35 13.16 -15.30
CA ASN A 98 2.78 12.75 -16.59
C ASN A 98 2.53 11.24 -16.70
N ILE A 99 2.22 10.59 -15.59
CA ILE A 99 1.82 9.18 -15.54
C ILE A 99 0.30 9.11 -15.78
N LYS A 100 -0.09 8.88 -17.03
CA LYS A 100 -1.51 8.85 -17.40
C LYS A 100 -2.21 7.61 -16.86
N ARG A 101 -1.53 6.45 -16.90
CA ARG A 101 -2.07 5.17 -16.48
C ARG A 101 -0.97 4.30 -15.86
N ALA A 102 -1.28 3.55 -14.80
CA ALA A 102 -0.32 2.72 -14.11
C ALA A 102 -0.95 1.47 -13.49
N HIS A 103 -0.14 0.43 -13.26
CA HIS A 103 -0.45 -0.62 -12.31
C HIS A 103 -0.31 -0.08 -10.90
N ILE A 104 -1.34 -0.23 -10.06
CA ILE A 104 -1.33 0.30 -8.70
C ILE A 104 -1.12 -0.84 -7.71
N VAL A 105 -0.03 -0.78 -6.96
CA VAL A 105 0.32 -1.75 -5.91
C VAL A 105 0.06 -1.10 -4.56
N GLY A 106 -0.92 -1.59 -3.82
CA GLY A 106 -1.30 -1.07 -2.51
C GLY A 106 -1.17 -2.11 -1.41
N HIS A 107 -0.46 -1.78 -0.32
CA HIS A 107 -0.35 -2.62 0.87
C HIS A 107 -1.22 -2.10 2.01
N SER A 108 -1.95 -2.98 2.70
CA SER A 108 -2.77 -2.63 3.86
C SER A 108 -3.71 -1.45 3.56
N ILE A 109 -3.66 -0.35 4.30
CA ILE A 109 -4.42 0.88 4.00
C ILE A 109 -4.08 1.46 2.62
N GLY A 110 -2.85 1.26 2.12
CA GLY A 110 -2.50 1.58 0.73
C GLY A 110 -3.32 0.78 -0.29
N GLY A 111 -3.74 -0.45 0.06
CA GLY A 111 -4.69 -1.24 -0.73
C GLY A 111 -6.10 -0.65 -0.74
N THR A 112 -6.55 -0.11 0.40
CA THR A 112 -7.82 0.64 0.50
C THR A 112 -7.79 1.89 -0.39
N ILE A 113 -6.69 2.64 -0.35
CA ILE A 113 -6.48 3.83 -1.18
C ILE A 113 -6.45 3.45 -2.66
N ALA A 114 -5.76 2.37 -3.03
CA ALA A 114 -5.69 1.87 -4.40
C ALA A 114 -7.07 1.47 -4.95
N LEU A 115 -7.88 0.79 -4.14
CA LEU A 115 -9.24 0.41 -4.49
C LEU A 115 -10.14 1.64 -4.68
N GLN A 116 -10.05 2.63 -3.79
CA GLN A 116 -10.78 3.88 -3.89
C GLN A 116 -10.33 4.72 -5.09
N LEU A 117 -9.03 4.75 -5.40
CA LEU A 117 -8.48 5.41 -6.59
C LEU A 117 -9.08 4.79 -7.87
N ALA A 118 -9.10 3.46 -7.97
CA ALA A 118 -9.67 2.78 -9.13
C ALA A 118 -11.18 3.02 -9.28
N SER A 119 -11.88 3.27 -8.19
CA SER A 119 -13.31 3.59 -8.22
C SER A 119 -13.59 5.03 -8.67
N ILE A 120 -12.74 5.99 -8.29
CA ILE A 120 -12.95 7.42 -8.62
C ILE A 120 -12.30 7.78 -9.96
N TYR A 121 -11.12 7.22 -10.24
CA TYR A 121 -10.30 7.53 -11.40
C TYR A 121 -9.94 6.24 -12.20
N PRO A 122 -10.93 5.47 -12.70
CA PRO A 122 -10.68 4.18 -13.35
C PRO A 122 -9.73 4.29 -14.55
N ASP A 123 -9.76 5.40 -15.27
CA ASP A 123 -8.94 5.60 -16.47
C ASP A 123 -7.44 5.69 -16.17
N CYS A 124 -7.05 6.04 -14.94
CA CYS A 124 -5.64 6.10 -14.55
C CYS A 124 -5.10 4.77 -14.03
N VAL A 125 -5.95 3.75 -13.85
CA VAL A 125 -5.56 2.45 -13.32
C VAL A 125 -5.53 1.41 -14.43
N LYS A 126 -4.41 0.72 -14.58
CA LYS A 126 -4.22 -0.39 -15.53
C LYS A 126 -4.60 -1.73 -14.90
N SER A 127 -4.15 -1.97 -13.69
CA SER A 127 -4.56 -3.09 -12.84
C SER A 127 -4.34 -2.76 -11.37
N LEU A 128 -4.97 -3.52 -10.48
CA LEU A 128 -4.80 -3.42 -9.03
C LEU A 128 -4.02 -4.63 -8.50
N ILE A 129 -3.00 -4.37 -7.71
CA ILE A 129 -2.28 -5.38 -6.94
C ILE A 129 -2.45 -5.05 -5.45
N LEU A 130 -3.24 -5.85 -4.75
CA LEU A 130 -3.65 -5.63 -3.38
C LEU A 130 -2.90 -6.60 -2.45
N LEU A 131 -1.94 -6.07 -1.70
CA LEU A 131 -1.14 -6.82 -0.72
C LEU A 131 -1.79 -6.70 0.66
N GLU A 132 -2.43 -7.76 1.16
CA GLU A 132 -3.11 -7.74 2.47
C GLU A 132 -3.94 -6.46 2.71
N PRO A 133 -4.85 -6.06 1.78
CA PRO A 133 -5.53 -4.76 1.85
C PRO A 133 -6.33 -4.61 3.14
N ALA A 134 -6.32 -3.43 3.74
CA ALA A 134 -7.09 -3.11 4.94
C ALA A 134 -8.51 -2.71 4.56
N ILE A 135 -9.25 -3.62 3.94
CA ILE A 135 -10.66 -3.41 3.61
C ILE A 135 -11.54 -3.77 4.80
N THR A 136 -12.57 -2.96 5.01
CA THR A 136 -13.51 -3.04 6.11
C THR A 136 -14.93 -2.84 5.58
N GLY A 137 -15.94 -3.24 6.33
CA GLY A 137 -17.34 -2.88 6.01
C GLY A 137 -18.27 -4.03 5.66
N TYR A 138 -17.87 -5.29 5.84
CA TYR A 138 -18.79 -6.41 5.61
C TYR A 138 -19.59 -6.82 6.85
N ASN A 139 -18.99 -6.69 8.04
CA ASN A 139 -19.68 -6.88 9.31
C ASN A 139 -19.02 -6.03 10.43
N GLU A 140 -19.75 -5.85 11.53
CA GLU A 140 -19.27 -5.07 12.68
C GLU A 140 -17.95 -5.60 13.27
N PHE A 141 -17.63 -6.88 13.05
CA PHE A 141 -16.43 -7.51 13.55
C PHE A 141 -15.15 -6.98 12.86
N THR A 142 -15.18 -6.69 11.57
CA THR A 142 -14.00 -6.21 10.83
C THR A 142 -13.60 -4.78 11.18
N ASN A 143 -14.54 -3.88 11.40
CA ASN A 143 -14.26 -2.48 11.73
C ASN A 143 -13.88 -2.27 13.19
N GLU A 144 -14.71 -2.72 14.11
CA GLU A 144 -14.48 -2.54 15.53
C GLU A 144 -13.43 -3.50 16.11
N GLY A 145 -13.34 -4.73 15.59
CA GLY A 145 -12.39 -5.73 16.04
C GLY A 145 -10.94 -5.31 15.76
N VAL A 146 -10.63 -4.91 14.52
CA VAL A 146 -9.29 -4.43 14.14
C VAL A 146 -8.90 -3.21 14.95
N ILE A 147 -9.82 -2.26 15.13
CA ILE A 147 -9.56 -1.05 15.91
C ILE A 147 -9.33 -1.39 17.40
N ARG A 148 -10.09 -2.32 17.94
CA ARG A 148 -9.94 -2.78 19.32
C ARG A 148 -8.58 -3.44 19.57
N GLU A 149 -8.06 -4.17 18.58
CA GLU A 149 -6.72 -4.76 18.65
C GLU A 149 -5.61 -3.69 18.74
N PHE A 150 -5.80 -2.54 18.08
CA PHE A 150 -4.82 -1.44 18.11
C PHE A 150 -4.90 -0.59 19.39
N GLN A 151 -6.01 -0.56 20.12
CA GLN A 151 -6.20 0.32 21.28
C GLN A 151 -5.08 0.21 22.33
N PRO A 152 -4.62 -1.00 22.76
CA PRO A 152 -3.53 -1.09 23.74
C PRO A 152 -2.23 -0.50 23.23
N ILE A 153 -1.94 -0.68 21.92
CA ILE A 153 -0.72 -0.17 21.28
C ILE A 153 -0.78 1.36 21.18
N ILE A 154 -1.93 1.92 20.79
CA ILE A 154 -2.18 3.37 20.73
C ILE A 154 -2.01 4.00 22.11
N GLN A 155 -2.64 3.42 23.13
CA GLN A 155 -2.51 3.92 24.51
C GLN A 155 -1.08 3.91 25.03
N MET A 156 -0.29 2.89 24.69
CA MET A 156 1.13 2.82 25.03
C MET A 156 1.92 3.92 24.30
N TYR A 157 1.65 4.11 23.00
CA TYR A 157 2.27 5.15 22.18
C TYR A 157 2.00 6.55 22.73
N ASP A 158 0.75 6.83 23.15
CA ASP A 158 0.31 8.12 23.69
C ASP A 158 0.88 8.41 25.07
N LYS A 159 1.15 7.38 25.88
CA LYS A 159 1.85 7.47 27.16
C LYS A 159 3.36 7.69 27.02
N GLY A 160 3.88 7.86 25.78
CA GLY A 160 5.30 8.11 25.51
C GLY A 160 6.16 6.86 25.27
N GLN A 161 5.60 5.66 25.45
CA GLN A 161 6.28 4.37 25.21
C GLN A 161 6.26 4.04 23.71
N ARG A 162 6.72 4.98 22.87
CA ARG A 162 6.54 4.93 21.43
C ARG A 162 7.31 3.80 20.75
N LYS A 163 8.56 3.59 21.15
CA LYS A 163 9.41 2.53 20.58
C LYS A 163 8.88 1.15 20.93
N GLU A 164 8.44 0.97 22.16
CA GLU A 164 7.87 -0.27 22.66
C GLU A 164 6.55 -0.59 21.96
N ALA A 165 5.69 0.40 21.77
CA ALA A 165 4.44 0.26 21.03
C ALA A 165 4.69 -0.21 19.60
N ILE A 166 5.67 0.40 18.92
CA ILE A 166 6.05 0.01 17.55
C ILE A 166 6.77 -1.35 17.53
N ASP A 167 7.56 -1.69 18.52
CA ASP A 167 8.17 -3.03 18.64
C ASP A 167 7.11 -4.13 18.69
N ILE A 168 6.04 -3.93 19.48
CA ILE A 168 4.90 -4.85 19.54
C ILE A 168 4.20 -4.97 18.19
N PHE A 169 3.92 -3.83 17.55
CA PHE A 169 3.31 -3.81 16.23
C PHE A 169 4.15 -4.56 15.18
N MET A 170 5.45 -4.28 15.13
CA MET A 170 6.36 -4.91 14.17
C MET A 170 6.48 -6.42 14.36
N LYS A 171 6.51 -6.89 15.62
CA LYS A 171 6.50 -8.33 15.92
C LYS A 171 5.23 -9.01 15.40
N ALA A 172 4.09 -8.36 15.53
CA ALA A 172 2.82 -8.88 15.03
C ALA A 172 2.71 -8.83 13.49
N ALA A 173 3.22 -7.76 12.87
CA ALA A 173 3.07 -7.50 11.44
C ALA A 173 4.14 -8.15 10.56
N ILE A 174 5.34 -8.40 11.08
CA ILE A 174 6.49 -8.94 10.34
C ILE A 174 6.98 -10.25 10.95
N GLY A 175 7.05 -10.32 12.29
CA GLY A 175 7.60 -11.45 13.03
C GLY A 175 8.67 -11.03 14.04
N THR A 176 9.08 -11.97 14.90
CA THR A 176 10.03 -11.69 16.00
C THR A 176 11.41 -11.26 15.53
N ASN A 177 11.81 -11.63 14.32
CA ASN A 177 13.07 -11.26 13.67
C ASN A 177 13.01 -9.95 12.86
N TYR A 178 11.95 -9.16 13.02
CA TYR A 178 11.72 -7.96 12.20
C TYR A 178 12.89 -6.96 12.20
N LYS A 179 13.64 -6.84 13.32
CA LYS A 179 14.76 -5.90 13.42
C LYS A 179 15.86 -6.23 12.41
N GLU A 180 16.21 -7.51 12.32
CA GLU A 180 17.19 -8.00 11.36
C GLU A 180 16.68 -7.83 9.92
N LEU A 181 15.43 -8.19 9.66
CA LEU A 181 14.82 -8.02 8.34
C LEU A 181 14.82 -6.56 7.89
N ILE A 182 14.34 -5.64 8.75
CA ILE A 182 14.30 -4.21 8.44
C ILE A 182 15.72 -3.67 8.19
N ALA A 183 16.69 -4.01 9.05
CA ALA A 183 18.06 -3.54 8.91
C ALA A 183 18.73 -4.00 7.61
N ASN A 184 18.38 -5.19 7.11
CA ASN A 184 18.98 -5.77 5.91
C ASN A 184 18.33 -5.31 4.60
N ILE A 185 17.05 -4.95 4.61
CA ILE A 185 16.29 -4.76 3.37
C ILE A 185 15.62 -3.38 3.20
N LEU A 186 15.47 -2.62 4.29
CA LEU A 186 14.93 -1.26 4.23
C LEU A 186 16.06 -0.22 4.32
N PRO A 187 15.81 1.01 3.83
CA PRO A 187 16.74 2.12 4.03
C PRO A 187 17.07 2.32 5.52
N PRO A 188 18.30 2.83 5.83
CA PRO A 188 18.68 3.18 7.20
C PRO A 188 17.64 4.05 7.90
N ASN A 189 17.51 3.90 9.22
CA ASN A 189 16.56 4.63 10.07
C ASN A 189 15.08 4.37 9.77
N SER A 190 14.72 3.33 9.02
CA SER A 190 13.31 3.01 8.71
C SER A 190 12.49 2.68 9.96
N PHE A 191 13.10 2.12 11.01
CA PHE A 191 12.43 1.88 12.29
C PHE A 191 12.18 3.19 13.05
N GLU A 192 13.17 4.06 13.15
CA GLU A 192 13.06 5.36 13.80
C GLU A 192 12.01 6.24 13.11
N LEU A 193 11.98 6.20 11.78
CA LEU A 193 10.97 6.86 10.97
C LEU A 193 9.59 6.29 11.26
N ALA A 194 9.46 4.98 11.33
CA ALA A 194 8.19 4.31 11.67
C ALA A 194 7.66 4.70 13.06
N VAL A 195 8.55 4.91 14.04
CA VAL A 195 8.15 5.40 15.38
C VAL A 195 7.54 6.80 15.32
N VAL A 196 8.05 7.67 14.44
CA VAL A 196 7.51 9.02 14.24
C VAL A 196 6.21 8.98 13.44
N ASP A 197 6.22 8.25 12.33
CA ASP A 197 5.14 8.17 11.35
C ASP A 197 3.89 7.45 11.90
N ALA A 198 4.06 6.61 12.93
CA ALA A 198 2.96 5.91 13.60
C ALA A 198 1.89 6.86 14.16
N LYS A 199 2.23 8.11 14.48
CA LYS A 199 1.26 9.14 14.87
C LYS A 199 0.19 9.32 13.79
N THR A 200 0.60 9.43 12.52
CA THR A 200 -0.32 9.59 11.40
C THR A 200 -1.25 8.38 11.29
N PHE A 201 -0.70 7.17 11.37
CA PHE A 201 -1.51 5.96 11.30
C PHE A 201 -2.52 5.87 12.45
N PHE A 202 -2.07 6.04 13.70
CA PHE A 202 -2.90 5.84 14.88
C PHE A 202 -3.97 6.90 15.05
N HIS A 203 -3.66 8.17 14.80
CA HIS A 203 -4.58 9.29 15.11
C HIS A 203 -5.40 9.74 13.91
N GLU A 204 -4.87 9.60 12.69
CA GLU A 204 -5.54 10.06 11.48
C GLU A 204 -6.16 8.92 10.68
N GLU A 205 -5.34 7.94 10.28
CA GLU A 205 -5.77 6.94 9.32
C GLU A 205 -6.72 5.90 9.90
N ILE A 206 -6.52 5.45 11.15
CA ILE A 206 -7.47 4.53 11.81
C ILE A 206 -8.85 5.19 11.91
N THR A 207 -8.91 6.48 12.23
CA THR A 207 -10.17 7.23 12.27
C THR A 207 -10.80 7.35 10.88
N SER A 208 -10.00 7.63 9.87
CA SER A 208 -10.44 7.71 8.47
C SER A 208 -10.98 6.36 7.96
N MET A 209 -10.32 5.26 8.33
CA MET A 209 -10.80 3.92 7.98
C MET A 209 -12.13 3.55 8.61
N LYS A 210 -12.44 4.06 9.82
CA LYS A 210 -13.76 3.84 10.46
C LYS A 210 -14.91 4.43 9.64
N SER A 211 -14.68 5.59 9.05
CA SER A 211 -15.68 6.30 8.26
C SER A 211 -15.68 5.91 6.78
N TRP A 212 -14.66 5.18 6.33
CA TRP A 212 -14.57 4.75 4.94
C TRP A 212 -15.60 3.66 4.65
N THR A 213 -16.35 3.86 3.57
CA THR A 213 -17.35 2.91 3.08
C THR A 213 -17.08 2.59 1.62
N PHE A 214 -17.18 1.32 1.28
CA PHE A 214 -17.08 0.85 -0.10
C PHE A 214 -18.12 -0.24 -0.33
N THR A 215 -18.89 -0.13 -1.39
CA THR A 215 -20.01 -1.02 -1.64
C THR A 215 -19.79 -1.90 -2.86
N LYS A 216 -20.53 -3.01 -2.93
CA LYS A 216 -20.54 -3.87 -4.12
C LYS A 216 -20.96 -3.11 -5.37
N THR A 217 -21.91 -2.20 -5.24
CA THR A 217 -22.38 -1.36 -6.36
C THR A 217 -21.25 -0.47 -6.87
N GLN A 218 -20.57 0.25 -5.99
CA GLN A 218 -19.40 1.04 -6.37
C GLN A 218 -18.33 0.20 -7.05
N ALA A 219 -18.00 -0.99 -6.49
CA ALA A 219 -17.04 -1.90 -7.08
C ALA A 219 -17.44 -2.31 -8.49
N LYS A 220 -18.68 -2.77 -8.66
CA LYS A 220 -19.22 -3.25 -9.94
C LYS A 220 -19.28 -2.15 -10.99
N ASP A 221 -19.64 -0.93 -10.60
CA ASP A 221 -19.90 0.15 -11.55
C ASP A 221 -18.61 0.87 -11.98
N SER A 222 -17.51 0.75 -11.21
CA SER A 222 -16.32 1.55 -11.46
C SER A 222 -14.99 0.77 -11.52
N VAL A 223 -14.90 -0.46 -10.99
CA VAL A 223 -13.64 -1.21 -10.97
C VAL A 223 -13.70 -2.38 -11.95
N HIS A 224 -13.31 -2.13 -13.21
CA HIS A 224 -13.32 -3.12 -14.28
C HIS A 224 -11.94 -3.67 -14.64
N VAL A 225 -10.90 -3.16 -14.00
CA VAL A 225 -9.52 -3.56 -14.25
C VAL A 225 -9.21 -4.93 -13.64
N PRO A 226 -8.20 -5.66 -14.16
CA PRO A 226 -7.68 -6.87 -13.54
C PRO A 226 -7.22 -6.61 -12.10
N VAL A 227 -7.53 -7.55 -11.19
CA VAL A 227 -7.19 -7.43 -9.77
C VAL A 227 -6.44 -8.66 -9.30
N LEU A 228 -5.23 -8.47 -8.77
CA LEU A 228 -4.47 -9.47 -8.04
C LEU A 228 -4.56 -9.19 -6.54
N HIS A 229 -5.02 -10.16 -5.78
CA HIS A 229 -4.94 -10.15 -4.31
C HIS A 229 -3.85 -11.12 -3.86
N ILE A 230 -2.84 -10.61 -3.14
CA ILE A 230 -1.81 -11.45 -2.51
C ILE A 230 -2.01 -11.39 -1.00
N ARG A 231 -2.20 -12.57 -0.41
CA ARG A 231 -2.40 -12.71 1.04
C ARG A 231 -1.38 -13.66 1.68
N GLY A 232 -1.09 -13.42 2.95
CA GLY A 232 -0.33 -14.35 3.78
C GLY A 232 -1.24 -15.38 4.46
N ILE A 233 -0.83 -16.65 4.49
CA ILE A 233 -1.51 -17.69 5.27
C ILE A 233 -0.75 -17.87 6.58
N GLN A 234 -1.33 -17.43 7.69
CA GLN A 234 -0.90 -17.77 9.04
C GLN A 234 -2.05 -18.47 9.77
N LYS A 235 -1.75 -19.54 10.51
CA LYS A 235 -2.76 -20.38 11.20
C LYS A 235 -3.71 -19.63 12.16
N THR A 236 -3.39 -18.41 12.53
CA THR A 236 -4.11 -17.62 13.54
C THR A 236 -4.88 -16.41 12.98
N ARG A 237 -4.84 -16.15 11.66
CA ARG A 237 -5.42 -14.93 11.07
C ARG A 237 -6.70 -15.19 10.27
N LYS A 238 -7.84 -15.29 10.96
CA LYS A 238 -9.17 -15.38 10.33
C LYS A 238 -9.51 -14.13 9.47
N ILE A 239 -9.02 -12.97 9.85
CA ILE A 239 -9.29 -11.70 9.16
C ILE A 239 -8.82 -11.68 7.69
N SER A 240 -7.80 -12.45 7.35
CA SER A 240 -7.32 -12.56 5.97
C SER A 240 -8.31 -13.34 5.08
N GLU A 241 -9.03 -14.31 5.65
CA GLU A 241 -10.06 -15.07 4.95
C GLU A 241 -11.30 -14.21 4.70
N GLU A 242 -11.76 -13.47 5.70
CA GLU A 242 -12.91 -12.56 5.58
C GLU A 242 -12.66 -11.46 4.52
N ARG A 243 -11.43 -10.94 4.46
CA ARG A 243 -11.04 -9.95 3.43
C ARG A 243 -11.03 -10.54 2.02
N GLU A 244 -10.56 -11.78 1.87
CA GLU A 244 -10.63 -12.47 0.59
C GLU A 244 -12.08 -12.67 0.13
N GLU A 245 -12.97 -13.11 1.03
CA GLU A 245 -14.39 -13.29 0.75
C GLU A 245 -15.02 -11.96 0.35
N LEU A 246 -14.71 -10.87 1.06
CA LEU A 246 -15.21 -9.55 0.77
C LEU A 246 -14.73 -9.03 -0.59
N LEU A 247 -13.44 -9.19 -0.92
CA LEU A 247 -12.91 -8.83 -2.23
C LEU A 247 -13.58 -9.63 -3.34
N ARG A 248 -13.76 -10.92 -3.17
CA ARG A 248 -14.43 -11.77 -4.14
C ARG A 248 -15.91 -11.40 -4.32
N TYR A 249 -16.56 -10.97 -3.24
CA TYR A 249 -17.93 -10.47 -3.29
C TYR A 249 -18.05 -9.14 -4.04
N TRP A 250 -17.10 -8.22 -3.85
CA TRP A 250 -17.07 -6.91 -4.54
C TRP A 250 -16.59 -7.03 -5.98
N LEU A 251 -15.53 -7.80 -6.21
CA LEU A 251 -14.77 -7.89 -7.44
C LEU A 251 -14.56 -9.36 -7.81
N PRO A 252 -15.58 -10.00 -8.45
CA PRO A 252 -15.51 -11.43 -8.80
C PRO A 252 -14.33 -11.81 -9.71
N GLN A 253 -13.79 -10.84 -10.48
CA GLN A 253 -12.62 -11.01 -11.34
C GLN A 253 -11.29 -11.09 -10.56
N THR A 254 -11.30 -10.93 -9.23
CA THR A 254 -10.08 -10.96 -8.43
C THR A 254 -9.40 -12.33 -8.48
N VAL A 255 -8.14 -12.31 -8.90
CA VAL A 255 -7.24 -13.47 -8.81
C VAL A 255 -6.55 -13.44 -7.46
N THR A 256 -6.80 -14.41 -6.59
CA THR A 256 -6.13 -14.53 -5.29
C THR A 256 -4.94 -15.47 -5.36
N ARG A 257 -3.82 -15.05 -4.80
CA ARG A 257 -2.61 -15.86 -4.57
C ARG A 257 -2.23 -15.80 -3.10
N SER A 258 -1.86 -16.94 -2.55
CA SER A 258 -1.54 -17.07 -1.13
C SER A 258 -0.08 -17.46 -0.94
N ILE A 259 0.58 -16.83 0.05
CA ILE A 259 1.96 -17.15 0.45
C ILE A 259 1.90 -17.82 1.82
N SER A 260 2.39 -19.05 1.90
CA SER A 260 2.40 -19.83 3.15
C SER A 260 3.35 -19.21 4.17
N ASN A 261 2.93 -19.18 5.44
CA ASN A 261 3.69 -18.64 6.56
C ASN A 261 4.09 -17.16 6.41
N ALA A 262 3.45 -16.42 5.52
CA ALA A 262 3.70 -15.00 5.34
C ALA A 262 2.88 -14.16 6.33
N PRO A 263 3.53 -13.20 7.02
CA PRO A 263 2.86 -12.24 7.91
C PRO A 263 2.22 -11.11 7.11
N HIS A 264 1.63 -10.12 7.82
CA HIS A 264 0.94 -8.99 7.20
C HIS A 264 1.83 -8.15 6.26
N MET A 265 3.09 -7.92 6.62
CA MET A 265 4.05 -7.18 5.78
C MET A 265 4.82 -8.13 4.87
N LEU A 266 4.11 -8.92 4.07
CA LEU A 266 4.67 -9.94 3.19
C LEU A 266 5.64 -9.39 2.14
N GLN A 267 5.52 -8.12 1.73
CA GLN A 267 6.47 -7.47 0.84
C GLN A 267 7.84 -7.23 1.50
N ILE A 268 7.93 -7.32 2.83
CA ILE A 268 9.19 -7.28 3.58
C ILE A 268 9.71 -8.69 3.84
N SER A 269 8.84 -9.58 4.36
CA SER A 269 9.26 -10.93 4.77
C SER A 269 9.39 -11.93 3.61
N ASN A 270 8.59 -11.75 2.56
CA ASN A 270 8.46 -12.67 1.42
C ASN A 270 8.59 -11.93 0.08
N THR A 271 9.51 -10.97 0.02
CA THR A 271 9.69 -10.07 -1.14
C THR A 271 9.80 -10.82 -2.47
N LYS A 272 10.58 -11.92 -2.51
CA LYS A 272 10.82 -12.69 -3.74
C LYS A 272 9.52 -13.28 -4.29
N GLU A 273 8.73 -13.91 -3.43
CA GLU A 273 7.46 -14.53 -3.79
C GLU A 273 6.47 -13.46 -4.27
N VAL A 274 6.38 -12.33 -3.56
CA VAL A 274 5.50 -11.22 -3.95
C VAL A 274 5.85 -10.70 -5.33
N VAL A 275 7.13 -10.40 -5.58
CA VAL A 275 7.60 -9.90 -6.90
C VAL A 275 7.35 -10.92 -8.00
N TYR A 276 7.56 -12.21 -7.72
CA TYR A 276 7.30 -13.27 -8.68
C TYR A 276 5.81 -13.38 -9.04
N LEU A 277 4.92 -13.31 -8.05
CA LEU A 277 3.47 -13.35 -8.28
C LEU A 277 2.97 -12.13 -9.06
N ILE A 278 3.50 -10.95 -8.79
CA ILE A 278 3.20 -9.72 -9.56
C ILE A 278 3.66 -9.91 -11.01
N LYS A 279 4.87 -10.42 -11.23
CA LYS A 279 5.37 -10.69 -12.58
C LYS A 279 4.48 -11.66 -13.35
N LEU A 280 4.08 -12.77 -12.73
CA LEU A 280 3.18 -13.75 -13.37
C LEU A 280 1.86 -13.10 -13.76
N PHE A 281 1.27 -12.31 -12.88
CA PHE A 281 0.02 -11.62 -13.15
C PHE A 281 0.12 -10.66 -14.35
N PHE A 282 1.22 -9.91 -14.47
CA PHE A 282 1.44 -9.03 -15.62
C PHE A 282 1.67 -9.80 -16.94
N GLN A 283 2.17 -11.04 -16.87
CA GLN A 283 2.34 -11.89 -18.04
C GLN A 283 1.01 -12.49 -18.49
N GLU A 284 0.16 -12.91 -17.55
CA GLU A 284 -1.19 -13.43 -17.82
C GLU A 284 -2.10 -12.34 -18.41
N ASP A 285 -2.01 -11.10 -17.94
CA ASP A 285 -2.79 -9.96 -18.40
C ASP A 285 -2.43 -9.51 -19.83
N ASN A 286 -1.16 -9.66 -20.23
CA ASN A 286 -0.71 -9.34 -21.58
C ASN A 286 -1.07 -10.43 -22.65
N THR A 287 -1.69 -11.53 -22.23
CA THR A 287 -2.14 -12.63 -23.11
C THR A 287 -3.64 -12.62 -23.36
N LEU A 288 -4.39 -11.74 -22.75
CA LEU A 288 -5.82 -11.50 -22.92
C LEU A 288 -6.07 -10.24 -23.74
#